data_d98eede76c97d7c6ff2807444ae69980
#
_entry.id   d98eede76c97d7c6ff2807444ae69980
#
_cell.length_a   1.000
_cell.length_b   1.000
_cell.length_c   1.000
_cell.angle_alpha   90.00
_cell.angle_beta   90.00
_cell.angle_gamma   90.00
#
_symmetry.space_group_name_H-M   'P 1'
#
loop_
_entity.id
_entity.type
_entity.pdbx_description
1 polymer ?
#
loop_
_entity_poly.entity_id
_entity_poly.type
_entity_poly.pdbx_seq_one_letter_code
_entity_poly.pdbx_strand_id
1 'polypeptide(L)'
;IANVHTLFNITTTLLLLPFGNLLAAIARKLLPGEDLSEPEMQLEFVKPYQIGSTAIALSQLCKEVHRMFKLATQNVTLAFDAVAKNSIDELNLVYKNEHYLDYLNMEIIRYISKISATDMPLADAKMLNALFKITGDIERIGDHALNIAQYEERIHNENLTCLLYTSDA
;
A
#
# COMPACT_ATOMS: atom_id res chain seq x y z
N ILE A 1 20.10 44.58 -7.33
CA ILE A 1 20.18 43.50 -6.34
C ILE A 1 19.49 42.24 -6.89
N ALA A 2 18.26 42.33 -7.47
CA ALA A 2 17.53 41.15 -8.01
C ALA A 2 18.29 40.40 -9.10
N ASN A 3 18.89 41.11 -10.05
CA ASN A 3 19.64 40.52 -11.17
C ASN A 3 20.90 39.74 -10.73
N VAL A 4 21.55 40.17 -9.65
CA VAL A 4 22.73 39.50 -9.09
C VAL A 4 22.31 38.15 -8.46
N HIS A 5 21.16 38.10 -7.77
CA HIS A 5 20.61 36.89 -7.17
C HIS A 5 20.22 35.87 -8.24
N THR A 6 19.60 36.32 -9.33
CA THR A 6 19.23 35.46 -10.45
C THR A 6 20.47 34.89 -11.14
N LEU A 7 21.48 35.73 -11.40
CA LEU A 7 22.73 35.29 -12.01
C LEU A 7 23.46 34.27 -11.14
N PHE A 8 23.52 34.50 -9.82
CA PHE A 8 24.11 33.58 -8.85
C PHE A 8 23.42 32.25 -8.85
N ASN A 9 22.09 32.22 -8.78
CA ASN A 9 21.30 30.96 -8.77
C ASN A 9 21.49 30.18 -10.07
N ILE A 10 21.45 30.82 -11.24
CA ILE A 10 21.68 30.18 -12.53
C ILE A 10 23.09 29.58 -12.59
N THR A 11 24.10 30.34 -12.19
CA THR A 11 25.49 29.88 -12.21
C THR A 11 25.69 28.70 -11.26
N THR A 12 25.15 28.77 -10.05
CA THR A 12 25.24 27.68 -9.06
C THR A 12 24.53 26.43 -9.54
N THR A 13 23.35 26.56 -10.13
CA THR A 13 22.59 25.43 -10.69
C THR A 13 23.35 24.77 -11.83
N LEU A 14 23.86 25.52 -12.78
CA LEU A 14 24.66 25.03 -13.90
C LEU A 14 25.95 24.31 -13.43
N LEU A 15 26.59 24.84 -12.38
CA LEU A 15 27.80 24.26 -11.82
C LEU A 15 27.54 22.98 -11.03
N LEU A 16 26.41 22.90 -10.31
CA LEU A 16 26.06 21.72 -9.49
C LEU A 16 25.35 20.63 -10.30
N LEU A 17 24.71 20.93 -11.43
CA LEU A 17 23.94 19.99 -12.23
C LEU A 17 24.74 18.75 -12.65
N PRO A 18 26.01 18.83 -13.15
CA PRO A 18 26.80 17.65 -13.47
C PRO A 18 27.23 16.83 -12.25
N PHE A 19 27.22 17.43 -11.05
CA PHE A 19 27.62 16.76 -9.80
C PHE A 19 26.46 16.13 -9.04
N GLY A 20 25.23 16.18 -9.56
CA GLY A 20 24.05 15.62 -8.90
C GLY A 20 24.21 14.14 -8.54
N ASN A 21 24.75 13.31 -9.45
CA ASN A 21 25.03 11.91 -9.21
C ASN A 21 26.14 11.68 -8.17
N LEU A 22 27.15 12.55 -8.14
CA LEU A 22 28.22 12.50 -7.15
C LEU A 22 27.70 12.87 -5.75
N LEU A 23 26.89 13.91 -5.65
CA LEU A 23 26.23 14.32 -4.39
C LEU A 23 25.30 13.22 -3.86
N ALA A 24 24.53 12.58 -4.74
CA ALA A 24 23.70 11.43 -4.37
C ALA A 24 24.52 10.22 -3.88
N ALA A 25 25.67 9.96 -4.50
CA ALA A 25 26.57 8.91 -4.08
C ALA A 25 27.23 9.22 -2.71
N ILE A 26 27.61 10.46 -2.46
CA ILE A 26 28.15 10.92 -1.18
C ILE A 26 27.08 10.85 -0.10
N ALA A 27 25.86 11.30 -0.37
CA ALA A 27 24.75 11.23 0.56
C ALA A 27 24.43 9.78 0.97
N ARG A 28 24.40 8.85 0.01
CA ARG A 28 24.23 7.39 0.29
C ARG A 28 25.39 6.80 1.11
N LYS A 29 26.59 7.29 0.97
CA LYS A 29 27.76 6.82 1.73
C LYS A 29 27.83 7.40 3.13
N LEU A 30 27.35 8.61 3.34
CA LEU A 30 27.29 9.32 4.63
C LEU A 30 26.09 8.91 5.49
N LEU A 31 25.00 8.54 4.84
CA LEU A 31 23.77 8.00 5.44
C LEU A 31 23.60 6.56 4.90
N PRO A 32 24.30 5.57 5.50
CA PRO A 32 23.98 4.17 5.24
C PRO A 32 22.65 3.86 5.95
N GLY A 33 21.56 4.46 5.49
CA GLY A 33 20.25 3.92 5.67
C GLY A 33 20.21 2.69 4.76
N GLU A 34 19.82 1.54 5.28
CA GLU A 34 19.32 0.48 4.44
C GLU A 34 18.35 1.14 3.46
N ASP A 35 18.65 1.02 2.17
CA ASP A 35 17.60 1.08 1.16
C ASP A 35 16.67 -0.11 1.52
N LEU A 36 15.80 0.12 2.50
CA LEU A 36 14.52 -0.53 2.53
C LEU A 36 13.85 0.00 1.27
N SER A 37 14.23 -0.56 0.14
CA SER A 37 13.40 -0.53 -1.05
C SER A 37 12.13 -1.21 -0.57
N GLU A 38 11.21 -0.37 -0.07
CA GLU A 38 9.84 -0.83 0.12
C GLU A 38 9.48 -1.54 -1.17
N PRO A 39 8.96 -2.78 -1.11
CA PRO A 39 8.59 -3.48 -2.32
C PRO A 39 7.75 -2.50 -3.12
N GLU A 40 8.23 -2.19 -4.33
CA GLU A 40 7.62 -1.17 -5.18
C GLU A 40 6.12 -1.47 -5.22
N MET A 41 5.31 -0.56 -4.64
CA MET A 41 3.87 -0.74 -4.61
C MET A 41 3.39 -0.75 -6.04
N GLN A 42 3.05 -1.92 -6.57
CA GLN A 42 2.64 -2.09 -7.96
C GLN A 42 1.52 -3.11 -8.09
N LEU A 43 0.72 -2.92 -9.13
CA LEU A 43 -0.21 -3.95 -9.57
C LEU A 43 0.60 -5.06 -10.26
N GLU A 44 0.32 -6.31 -9.90
CA GLU A 44 1.05 -7.46 -10.41
C GLU A 44 0.43 -8.02 -11.70
N PHE A 45 -0.89 -8.13 -11.74
CA PHE A 45 -1.63 -8.77 -12.84
C PHE A 45 -2.20 -7.77 -13.83
N VAL A 46 -2.40 -6.51 -13.40
CA VAL A 46 -3.02 -5.45 -14.18
C VAL A 46 -1.96 -4.52 -14.75
N LYS A 47 -1.99 -4.32 -16.08
CA LYS A 47 -1.17 -3.31 -16.75
C LYS A 47 -2.05 -2.11 -17.14
N PRO A 48 -1.97 -0.98 -16.42
CA PRO A 48 -2.88 0.16 -16.60
C PRO A 48 -2.88 0.77 -18.01
N TYR A 49 -1.84 0.50 -18.80
CA TYR A 49 -1.63 1.07 -20.13
C TYR A 49 -2.04 0.14 -21.29
N GLN A 50 -2.40 -1.11 -21.00
CA GLN A 50 -2.79 -2.10 -22.00
C GLN A 50 -4.15 -2.71 -21.64
N ILE A 51 -5.22 -1.99 -21.99
CA ILE A 51 -6.57 -2.56 -21.95
C ILE A 51 -6.72 -3.35 -23.25
N GLY A 52 -6.53 -4.67 -23.16
CA GLY A 52 -6.83 -5.59 -24.26
C GLY A 52 -8.36 -5.79 -24.42
N SER A 53 -8.80 -7.00 -24.76
CA SER A 53 -10.23 -7.29 -24.73
C SER A 53 -10.77 -7.21 -23.28
N THR A 54 -12.03 -6.78 -23.12
CA THR A 54 -12.71 -6.66 -21.82
C THR A 54 -12.63 -7.93 -21.00
N ALA A 55 -12.75 -9.09 -21.62
CA ALA A 55 -12.63 -10.39 -20.94
C ALA A 55 -11.24 -10.62 -20.33
N ILE A 56 -10.17 -10.22 -21.03
CA ILE A 56 -8.79 -10.32 -20.50
C ILE A 56 -8.62 -9.35 -19.34
N ALA A 57 -9.09 -8.11 -19.49
CA ALA A 57 -9.02 -7.10 -18.44
C ALA A 57 -9.74 -7.55 -17.15
N LEU A 58 -10.93 -8.11 -17.27
CA LEU A 58 -11.69 -8.67 -16.14
C LEU A 58 -10.96 -9.86 -15.49
N SER A 59 -10.38 -10.75 -16.28
CA SER A 59 -9.60 -11.88 -15.75
C SER A 59 -8.38 -11.41 -14.95
N GLN A 60 -7.66 -10.41 -15.45
CA GLN A 60 -6.53 -9.80 -14.74
C GLN A 60 -6.97 -9.09 -13.48
N LEU A 61 -8.07 -8.35 -13.56
CA LEU A 61 -8.67 -7.67 -12.41
C LEU A 61 -9.08 -8.66 -11.30
N CYS A 62 -9.70 -9.78 -11.65
CA CYS A 62 -10.03 -10.83 -10.68
C CYS A 62 -8.80 -11.35 -9.93
N LYS A 63 -7.69 -11.55 -10.63
CA LYS A 63 -6.44 -12.00 -10.01
C LYS A 63 -5.89 -10.96 -9.05
N GLU A 64 -5.96 -9.67 -9.40
CA GLU A 64 -5.50 -8.60 -8.56
C GLU A 64 -6.36 -8.44 -7.29
N VAL A 65 -7.69 -8.49 -7.44
CA VAL A 65 -8.62 -8.47 -6.30
C VAL A 65 -8.41 -9.69 -5.40
N HIS A 66 -8.16 -10.87 -5.98
CA HIS A 66 -7.82 -12.07 -5.19
C HIS A 66 -6.51 -11.90 -4.41
N ARG A 67 -5.49 -11.28 -5.02
CA ARG A 67 -4.22 -10.96 -4.34
C ARG A 67 -4.43 -10.00 -3.17
N MET A 68 -5.21 -8.94 -3.40
CA MET A 68 -5.59 -7.98 -2.36
C MET A 68 -6.32 -8.67 -1.20
N PHE A 69 -7.28 -9.54 -1.49
CA PHE A 69 -7.99 -10.33 -0.47
C PHE A 69 -7.05 -11.21 0.36
N LYS A 70 -6.09 -11.85 -0.30
CA LYS A 70 -5.10 -12.68 0.39
C LYS A 70 -4.23 -11.85 1.34
N LEU A 71 -3.81 -10.66 0.91
CA LEU A 71 -3.05 -9.73 1.73
C LEU A 71 -3.87 -9.25 2.94
N ALA A 72 -5.13 -8.88 2.74
CA ALA A 72 -6.03 -8.46 3.83
C ALA A 72 -6.23 -9.59 4.86
N THR A 73 -6.44 -10.83 4.40
CA THR A 73 -6.57 -11.99 5.29
C THR A 73 -5.29 -12.24 6.10
N GLN A 74 -4.13 -12.11 5.47
CA GLN A 74 -2.84 -12.22 6.16
C GLN A 74 -2.67 -11.10 7.19
N ASN A 75 -3.10 -9.88 6.86
CA ASN A 75 -2.99 -8.74 7.76
C ASN A 75 -3.88 -8.89 8.99
N VAL A 76 -5.08 -9.44 8.85
CA VAL A 76 -5.93 -9.79 10.00
C VAL A 76 -5.25 -10.81 10.91
N THR A 77 -4.65 -11.85 10.35
CA THR A 77 -3.91 -12.87 11.13
C THR A 77 -2.74 -12.24 11.88
N LEU A 78 -1.97 -11.40 11.20
CA LEU A 78 -0.84 -10.68 11.82
C LEU A 78 -1.30 -9.75 12.94
N ALA A 79 -2.44 -9.05 12.78
CA ALA A 79 -2.98 -8.17 13.81
C ALA A 79 -3.36 -8.95 15.08
N PHE A 80 -3.99 -10.11 14.95
CA PHE A 80 -4.28 -10.99 16.09
C PHE A 80 -3.01 -11.58 16.72
N ASP A 81 -2.03 -11.95 15.91
CA ASP A 81 -0.75 -12.46 16.39
C ASP A 81 0.02 -11.38 17.16
N ALA A 82 0.02 -10.13 16.67
CA ALA A 82 0.61 -8.99 17.35
C ALA A 82 0.02 -8.81 18.76
N VAL A 83 -1.32 -8.83 18.87
CA VAL A 83 -2.03 -8.75 20.16
C VAL A 83 -1.70 -9.95 21.06
N ALA A 84 -1.70 -11.17 20.54
CA ALA A 84 -1.47 -12.38 21.32
C ALA A 84 -0.03 -12.49 21.85
N LYS A 85 0.95 -11.97 21.11
CA LYS A 85 2.39 -12.05 21.43
C LYS A 85 2.94 -10.76 22.02
N ASN A 86 2.17 -9.67 22.04
CA ASN A 86 2.62 -8.32 22.42
C ASN A 86 3.87 -7.90 21.61
N SER A 87 3.79 -8.05 20.28
CA SER A 87 4.94 -7.90 19.37
C SER A 87 4.85 -6.63 18.54
N ILE A 88 5.78 -5.70 18.79
CA ILE A 88 5.89 -4.42 18.04
C ILE A 88 6.29 -4.67 16.58
N ASP A 89 7.10 -5.70 16.30
CA ASP A 89 7.54 -6.01 14.94
C ASP A 89 6.37 -6.45 14.06
N GLU A 90 5.47 -7.28 14.58
CA GLU A 90 4.25 -7.69 13.89
C GLU A 90 3.29 -6.51 13.69
N LEU A 91 3.20 -5.60 14.68
CA LEU A 91 2.44 -4.37 14.59
C LEU A 91 2.91 -3.49 13.42
N ASN A 92 4.21 -3.26 13.30
CA ASN A 92 4.79 -2.48 12.21
C ASN A 92 4.50 -3.11 10.83
N LEU A 93 4.46 -4.44 10.76
CA LEU A 93 4.11 -5.16 9.54
C LEU A 93 2.63 -4.98 9.18
N VAL A 94 1.74 -4.93 10.17
CA VAL A 94 0.30 -4.63 9.95
C VAL A 94 0.13 -3.24 9.33
N TYR A 95 0.80 -2.22 9.85
CA TYR A 95 0.76 -0.86 9.29
C TYR A 95 1.27 -0.81 7.84
N LYS A 96 2.37 -1.51 7.56
CA LYS A 96 2.93 -1.59 6.21
C LYS A 96 1.99 -2.28 5.22
N ASN A 97 1.38 -3.38 5.62
CA ASN A 97 0.43 -4.11 4.80
C ASN A 97 -0.85 -3.29 4.54
N GLU A 98 -1.31 -2.52 5.53
CA GLU A 98 -2.45 -1.63 5.39
C GLU A 98 -2.19 -0.54 4.35
N HIS A 99 -1.06 0.12 4.43
CA HIS A 99 -0.68 1.11 3.42
C HIS A 99 -0.60 0.52 2.01
N TYR A 100 -0.21 -0.75 1.89
CA TYR A 100 -0.22 -1.46 0.61
C TYR A 100 -1.63 -1.84 0.15
N LEU A 101 -2.53 -2.21 1.06
CA LEU A 101 -3.94 -2.46 0.76
C LEU A 101 -4.65 -1.20 0.24
N ASP A 102 -4.41 -0.06 0.86
CA ASP A 102 -4.91 1.25 0.41
C ASP A 102 -4.45 1.57 -1.02
N TYR A 103 -3.16 1.37 -1.27
CA TYR A 103 -2.61 1.56 -2.62
C TYR A 103 -3.31 0.64 -3.64
N LEU A 104 -3.47 -0.65 -3.32
CA LEU A 104 -4.14 -1.61 -4.19
C LEU A 104 -5.60 -1.23 -4.44
N ASN A 105 -6.33 -0.84 -3.39
CA ASN A 105 -7.71 -0.37 -3.50
C ASN A 105 -7.81 0.80 -4.49
N MET A 106 -6.99 1.81 -4.31
CA MET A 106 -6.99 3.00 -5.18
C MET A 106 -6.67 2.66 -6.64
N GLU A 107 -5.64 1.85 -6.89
CA GLU A 107 -5.23 1.49 -8.25
C GLU A 107 -6.23 0.54 -8.93
N ILE A 108 -6.82 -0.40 -8.20
CA ILE A 108 -7.88 -1.28 -8.70
C ILE A 108 -9.12 -0.46 -9.10
N ILE A 109 -9.58 0.47 -8.24
CA ILE A 109 -10.71 1.34 -8.54
C ILE A 109 -10.43 2.22 -9.76
N ARG A 110 -9.21 2.75 -9.88
CA ARG A 110 -8.78 3.52 -11.04
C ARG A 110 -8.82 2.69 -12.32
N TYR A 111 -8.41 1.44 -12.26
CA TYR A 111 -8.47 0.52 -13.39
C TYR A 111 -9.91 0.14 -13.76
N ILE A 112 -10.76 -0.14 -12.78
CA ILE A 112 -12.19 -0.39 -12.97
C ILE A 112 -12.85 0.78 -13.70
N SER A 113 -12.55 2.02 -13.29
CA SER A 113 -13.08 3.23 -13.93
C SER A 113 -12.67 3.33 -15.41
N LYS A 114 -11.44 2.92 -15.75
CA LYS A 114 -10.97 2.89 -17.15
C LYS A 114 -11.71 1.83 -17.98
N ILE A 115 -11.93 0.64 -17.42
CA ILE A 115 -12.65 -0.45 -18.11
C ILE A 115 -14.12 -0.05 -18.31
N SER A 116 -14.77 0.57 -17.31
CA SER A 116 -16.19 0.96 -17.40
C SER A 116 -16.47 1.99 -18.49
N ALA A 117 -15.46 2.70 -18.97
CA ALA A 117 -15.58 3.62 -20.08
C ALA A 117 -15.58 2.93 -21.47
N THR A 118 -15.36 1.62 -21.52
CA THR A 118 -15.36 0.84 -22.76
C THR A 118 -16.72 0.16 -22.98
N ASP A 119 -17.10 -0.03 -24.24
CA ASP A 119 -18.28 -0.83 -24.57
C ASP A 119 -18.06 -2.29 -24.16
N MET A 120 -18.99 -2.82 -23.38
CA MET A 120 -18.89 -4.18 -22.87
C MET A 120 -20.27 -4.86 -22.79
N PRO A 121 -20.32 -6.21 -22.85
CA PRO A 121 -21.55 -6.97 -22.60
C PRO A 121 -22.09 -6.71 -21.20
N LEU A 122 -23.42 -6.80 -21.05
CA LEU A 122 -24.07 -6.59 -19.75
C LEU A 122 -23.57 -7.54 -18.65
N ALA A 123 -23.20 -8.76 -19.02
CA ALA A 123 -22.61 -9.74 -18.07
C ALA A 123 -21.29 -9.24 -17.50
N ASP A 124 -20.43 -8.69 -18.35
CA ASP A 124 -19.11 -8.15 -17.97
C ASP A 124 -19.28 -6.90 -17.09
N ALA A 125 -20.24 -6.02 -17.44
CA ALA A 125 -20.56 -4.86 -16.62
C ALA A 125 -21.05 -5.24 -15.21
N LYS A 126 -21.87 -6.29 -15.09
CA LYS A 126 -22.31 -6.80 -13.79
C LYS A 126 -21.13 -7.36 -12.99
N MET A 127 -20.24 -8.10 -13.63
CA MET A 127 -19.02 -8.63 -12.99
C MET A 127 -18.10 -7.50 -12.53
N LEU A 128 -17.89 -6.47 -13.34
CA LEU A 128 -17.10 -5.31 -12.99
C LEU A 128 -17.65 -4.58 -11.75
N ASN A 129 -18.98 -4.40 -11.70
CA ASN A 129 -19.65 -3.80 -10.54
C ASN A 129 -19.52 -4.67 -9.27
N ALA A 130 -19.55 -5.99 -9.42
CA ALA A 130 -19.34 -6.90 -8.29
C ALA A 130 -17.90 -6.78 -7.77
N LEU A 131 -16.91 -6.77 -8.66
CA LEU A 131 -15.51 -6.59 -8.29
C LEU A 131 -15.26 -5.25 -7.60
N PHE A 132 -15.89 -4.16 -8.06
CA PHE A 132 -15.81 -2.86 -7.40
C PHE A 132 -16.28 -2.92 -5.94
N LYS A 133 -17.44 -3.55 -5.68
CA LYS A 133 -17.97 -3.73 -4.31
C LYS A 133 -17.06 -4.59 -3.45
N ILE A 134 -16.62 -5.72 -4.00
CA ILE A 134 -15.72 -6.66 -3.29
C ILE A 134 -14.41 -5.97 -2.90
N THR A 135 -13.86 -5.12 -3.78
CA THR A 135 -12.62 -4.38 -3.49
C THR A 135 -12.79 -3.48 -2.26
N GLY A 136 -13.91 -2.73 -2.18
CA GLY A 136 -14.21 -1.92 -1.00
C GLY A 136 -14.49 -2.73 0.28
N ASP A 137 -15.06 -3.93 0.15
CA ASP A 137 -15.26 -4.80 1.31
C ASP A 137 -13.93 -5.40 1.80
N ILE A 138 -13.00 -5.67 0.90
CA ILE A 138 -11.65 -6.15 1.25
C ILE A 138 -10.84 -5.05 1.97
N GLU A 139 -10.92 -3.81 1.52
CA GLU A 139 -10.28 -2.68 2.18
C GLU A 139 -10.79 -2.52 3.60
N ARG A 140 -12.11 -2.62 3.84
CA ARG A 140 -12.66 -2.60 5.21
C ARG A 140 -12.12 -3.73 6.09
N ILE A 141 -11.82 -4.88 5.54
CA ILE A 141 -11.16 -5.98 6.29
C ILE A 141 -9.75 -5.53 6.72
N GLY A 142 -9.01 -4.85 5.85
CA GLY A 142 -7.72 -4.24 6.16
C GLY A 142 -7.82 -3.21 7.29
N ASP A 143 -8.77 -2.27 7.19
CA ASP A 143 -9.07 -1.29 8.23
C ASP A 143 -9.35 -1.93 9.60
N HIS A 144 -10.09 -3.04 9.60
CA HIS A 144 -10.34 -3.76 10.85
C HIS A 144 -9.08 -4.39 11.43
N ALA A 145 -8.18 -4.89 10.60
CA ALA A 145 -6.87 -5.40 11.05
C ALA A 145 -6.05 -4.26 11.68
N LEU A 146 -6.03 -3.08 11.06
CA LEU A 146 -5.39 -1.89 11.59
C LEU A 146 -5.98 -1.48 12.95
N ASN A 147 -7.31 -1.47 13.07
CA ASN A 147 -7.97 -1.16 14.35
C ASN A 147 -7.56 -2.13 15.46
N ILE A 148 -7.47 -3.44 15.17
CA ILE A 148 -6.99 -4.45 16.13
C ILE A 148 -5.55 -4.13 16.55
N ALA A 149 -4.68 -3.82 15.60
CA ALA A 149 -3.30 -3.46 15.85
C ALA A 149 -3.16 -2.19 16.74
N GLN A 150 -4.01 -1.19 16.52
CA GLN A 150 -4.05 0.04 17.36
C GLN A 150 -4.49 -0.24 18.80
N TYR A 151 -5.30 -1.24 19.04
CA TYR A 151 -5.62 -1.65 20.42
C TYR A 151 -4.40 -2.20 21.14
N GLU A 152 -3.57 -3.00 20.44
CA GLU A 152 -2.32 -3.52 20.99
C GLU A 152 -1.36 -2.40 21.36
N GLU A 153 -1.20 -1.40 20.49
CA GLU A 153 -0.35 -0.23 20.76
C GLU A 153 -0.78 0.51 22.04
N ARG A 154 -2.09 0.63 22.27
CA ARG A 154 -2.62 1.22 23.51
C ARG A 154 -2.34 0.35 24.74
N ILE A 155 -2.57 -0.95 24.65
CA ILE A 155 -2.29 -1.91 25.73
C ILE A 155 -0.82 -1.82 26.13
N HIS A 156 0.08 -1.78 25.15
CA HIS A 156 1.51 -1.67 25.38
C HIS A 156 1.90 -0.33 26.04
N ASN A 157 1.41 0.79 25.52
CA ASN A 157 1.74 2.14 26.02
C ASN A 157 1.16 2.41 27.42
N GLU A 158 0.00 1.86 27.75
CA GLU A 158 -0.68 2.05 29.02
C GLU A 158 -0.33 0.96 30.06
N ASN A 159 0.57 0.02 29.73
CA ASN A 159 0.94 -1.14 30.57
C ASN A 159 -0.30 -1.91 31.07
N LEU A 160 -1.34 -1.99 30.24
CA LEU A 160 -2.54 -2.73 30.59
C LEU A 160 -2.25 -4.24 30.44
N THR A 161 -2.34 -4.98 31.53
CA THR A 161 -2.34 -6.45 31.46
C THR A 161 -3.70 -6.89 30.95
N CYS A 162 -3.74 -7.48 29.76
CA CYS A 162 -4.91 -8.20 29.30
C CYS A 162 -5.20 -9.31 30.34
N LEU A 163 -6.33 -9.19 31.04
CA LEU A 163 -6.80 -10.25 31.92
C LEU A 163 -7.14 -11.45 31.00
N LEU A 164 -6.16 -12.34 30.82
CA LEU A 164 -6.45 -13.68 30.36
C LEU A 164 -7.48 -14.24 31.31
N TYR A 165 -8.70 -14.37 30.83
CA TYR A 165 -9.75 -15.11 31.51
C TYR A 165 -9.26 -16.56 31.58
N THR A 166 -8.49 -16.87 32.62
CA THR A 166 -8.26 -18.27 32.98
C THR A 166 -9.61 -18.80 33.44
N SER A 167 -10.23 -19.55 32.55
CA SER A 167 -11.38 -20.37 32.87
C SER A 167 -10.91 -21.45 33.84
N ASP A 168 -10.77 -21.08 35.11
CA ASP A 168 -10.76 -22.04 36.19
C ASP A 168 -12.21 -22.23 36.64
N ALA A 169 -12.89 -23.15 35.99
CA ALA A 169 -14.14 -23.75 36.44
C ALA A 169 -14.15 -25.21 36.10
#